data_3edf5cc20273a78068f92d32e2e1afae
#
_entry.id   3edf5cc20273a78068f92d32e2e1afae
#
_cell.length_a   1.000
_cell.length_b   1.000
_cell.length_c   1.000
_cell.angle_alpha   90.00
_cell.angle_beta   90.00
_cell.angle_gamma   90.00
#
_symmetry.space_group_name_H-M   'P 1'
#
loop_
_entity.id
_entity.type
_entity.pdbx_description
1 polymer ?
#
loop_
_entity_poly.entity_id
_entity_poly.type
_entity_poly.pdbx_seq_one_letter_code
_entity_poly.pdbx_strand_id
1 'polypeptide(L)'
;MQNLYQLFGVSNFASLEEVAAAYKQKHTELFSSDSPLANIPKLRELKDAFDLLADDDRREAYDTKLADFLEDLNEKYEEAVDHLAKNELQQTVDKLNWCIARNPGEPDYYETMGLAYRLANDFDNALLSYRQGLSTGQRKAFFHRYMGDIYKLKHDEDNSDTHYLEAAEAFKAIMQIDPRNVDAIEQLADIYCRMKFFDESLDLYRQLLKRFPYNASYHREAGAVLYELDMVEEAETHLLEALRIAPGDAAALLFLGLVYFKRRLLALAVQTLRDSLKNSPDQPEVIQLIAQIETIRGEIGRTVEEIVFDPAPDAYVEGTVKWYNSETGMGVLTCSDYPEVLLHFSAIRAEDEPGLKKGDTVRFGIVKDAMSPIAVQVEKIGEGESSDAVPGQIIKYDIEKKVGMIKTHDGREIFFAFSSLTEETLENLKPELDVLVETRVITGLSDDNFEQATRVRMRKRKLPIPAPASPSA
;
A
#
# COMPACT_ATOMS: atom_id res chain seq x y z
N MET A 1 11.17 5.81 -40.19
CA MET A 1 9.90 6.16 -40.88
C MET A 1 9.22 7.24 -40.09
N GLN A 2 8.64 8.28 -40.72
CA GLN A 2 7.88 9.29 -39.97
C GLN A 2 6.48 8.75 -39.70
N ASN A 3 6.01 8.89 -38.47
CA ASN A 3 4.67 8.50 -38.11
C ASN A 3 3.68 9.64 -38.42
N LEU A 4 2.91 9.48 -39.50
CA LEU A 4 1.98 10.51 -39.97
C LEU A 4 0.79 10.72 -39.01
N TYR A 5 0.36 9.71 -38.28
CA TYR A 5 -0.70 9.86 -37.26
C TYR A 5 -0.26 10.76 -36.11
N GLN A 6 0.99 10.64 -35.68
CA GLN A 6 1.57 11.55 -34.67
C GLN A 6 1.64 13.00 -35.16
N LEU A 7 1.87 13.22 -36.45
CA LEU A 7 1.84 14.55 -37.04
C LEU A 7 0.47 15.22 -36.83
N PHE A 8 -0.61 14.45 -36.88
CA PHE A 8 -1.97 14.93 -36.61
C PHE A 8 -2.30 14.97 -35.12
N GLY A 9 -1.53 14.31 -34.27
CA GLY A 9 -1.80 14.15 -32.84
C GLY A 9 -2.97 13.22 -32.54
N VAL A 10 -3.19 12.24 -33.41
CA VAL A 10 -4.18 11.17 -33.27
C VAL A 10 -3.48 9.83 -32.98
N SER A 11 -4.23 8.86 -32.49
CA SER A 11 -3.72 7.50 -32.28
C SER A 11 -3.30 6.84 -33.60
N ASN A 12 -2.34 5.91 -33.52
CA ASN A 12 -1.94 5.12 -34.67
C ASN A 12 -3.14 4.37 -35.25
N PHE A 13 -3.26 4.34 -36.58
CA PHE A 13 -4.38 3.73 -37.30
C PHE A 13 -5.77 4.37 -37.02
N ALA A 14 -5.80 5.64 -36.57
CA ALA A 14 -7.01 6.41 -36.35
C ALA A 14 -7.87 6.44 -37.63
N SER A 15 -9.18 6.54 -37.48
CA SER A 15 -10.11 6.60 -38.63
C SER A 15 -9.85 7.81 -39.52
N LEU A 16 -10.27 7.74 -40.78
CA LEU A 16 -10.16 8.87 -41.70
C LEU A 16 -10.90 10.12 -41.19
N GLU A 17 -12.03 9.91 -40.51
CA GLU A 17 -12.81 11.00 -39.91
C GLU A 17 -12.00 11.73 -38.82
N GLU A 18 -11.34 10.97 -37.93
CA GLU A 18 -10.47 11.53 -36.89
C GLU A 18 -9.26 12.27 -37.47
N VAL A 19 -8.60 11.68 -38.47
CA VAL A 19 -7.50 12.31 -39.20
C VAL A 19 -7.96 13.59 -39.88
N ALA A 20 -9.12 13.59 -40.54
CA ALA A 20 -9.67 14.77 -41.21
C ALA A 20 -10.03 15.89 -40.23
N ALA A 21 -10.60 15.54 -39.07
CA ALA A 21 -10.90 16.48 -38.01
C ALA A 21 -9.63 17.14 -37.47
N ALA A 22 -8.62 16.33 -37.16
CA ALA A 22 -7.31 16.79 -36.65
C ALA A 22 -6.56 17.64 -37.70
N TYR A 23 -6.60 17.25 -38.97
CA TYR A 23 -6.05 18.04 -40.07
C TYR A 23 -6.69 19.42 -40.12
N LYS A 24 -8.03 19.51 -40.11
CA LYS A 24 -8.77 20.78 -40.17
C LYS A 24 -8.40 21.67 -38.96
N GLN A 25 -8.32 21.12 -37.78
CA GLN A 25 -7.95 21.86 -36.58
C GLN A 25 -6.53 22.43 -36.69
N LYS A 26 -5.52 21.57 -36.94
CA LYS A 26 -4.12 22.00 -37.03
C LYS A 26 -3.85 22.95 -38.18
N HIS A 27 -4.53 22.74 -39.33
CA HIS A 27 -4.45 23.66 -40.45
C HIS A 27 -4.93 25.06 -40.06
N THR A 28 -6.06 25.14 -39.34
CA THR A 28 -6.62 26.41 -38.88
C THR A 28 -5.69 27.08 -37.86
N GLU A 29 -5.14 26.34 -36.91
CA GLU A 29 -4.19 26.81 -35.89
C GLU A 29 -2.93 27.41 -36.56
N LEU A 30 -2.32 26.68 -37.50
CA LEU A 30 -1.11 27.12 -38.21
C LEU A 30 -1.38 28.34 -39.09
N PHE A 31 -2.55 28.40 -39.73
CA PHE A 31 -2.94 29.49 -40.63
C PHE A 31 -3.30 30.77 -39.87
N SER A 32 -3.92 30.65 -38.69
CA SER A 32 -4.32 31.81 -37.84
C SER A 32 -3.25 32.26 -36.85
N SER A 33 -2.06 31.67 -36.90
CA SER A 33 -0.93 32.08 -36.04
C SER A 33 -0.36 33.45 -36.42
N ASP A 34 0.36 34.09 -35.52
CA ASP A 34 0.99 35.41 -35.73
C ASP A 34 2.00 35.46 -36.90
N SER A 35 2.43 34.32 -37.41
CA SER A 35 3.36 34.21 -38.54
C SER A 35 2.95 33.12 -39.55
N PRO A 36 1.84 33.32 -40.30
CA PRO A 36 1.32 32.29 -41.21
C PRO A 36 2.33 31.88 -42.32
N LEU A 37 3.11 32.84 -42.80
CA LEU A 37 4.09 32.61 -43.86
C LEU A 37 5.23 31.69 -43.38
N ALA A 38 5.63 31.75 -42.13
CA ALA A 38 6.65 30.86 -41.55
C ALA A 38 6.14 29.42 -41.45
N ASN A 39 4.84 29.21 -41.45
CA ASN A 39 4.21 27.90 -41.34
C ASN A 39 3.91 27.21 -42.70
N ILE A 40 4.20 27.84 -43.82
CA ILE A 40 3.97 27.26 -45.15
C ILE A 40 4.60 25.85 -45.32
N PRO A 41 5.85 25.60 -44.88
CA PRO A 41 6.42 24.26 -44.96
C PRO A 41 5.64 23.22 -44.17
N LYS A 42 5.23 23.56 -42.94
CA LYS A 42 4.43 22.70 -42.06
C LYS A 42 3.03 22.43 -42.61
N LEU A 43 2.42 23.45 -43.19
CA LEU A 43 1.11 23.30 -43.84
C LEU A 43 1.18 22.38 -45.06
N ARG A 44 2.28 22.42 -45.83
CA ARG A 44 2.51 21.51 -46.96
C ARG A 44 2.69 20.09 -46.45
N GLU A 45 3.58 19.89 -45.49
CA GLU A 45 3.79 18.57 -44.87
C GLU A 45 2.49 17.96 -44.32
N LEU A 46 1.69 18.76 -43.62
CA LEU A 46 0.40 18.34 -43.08
C LEU A 46 -0.58 17.92 -44.17
N LYS A 47 -0.58 18.67 -45.30
CA LYS A 47 -1.41 18.36 -46.46
C LYS A 47 -0.93 17.07 -47.15
N ASP A 48 0.34 16.93 -47.44
CA ASP A 48 0.91 15.74 -48.08
C ASP A 48 0.65 14.47 -47.27
N ALA A 49 0.76 14.56 -45.93
CA ALA A 49 0.40 13.48 -45.01
C ALA A 49 -1.10 13.15 -45.05
N PHE A 50 -1.98 14.16 -45.12
CA PHE A 50 -3.41 13.95 -45.19
C PHE A 50 -3.80 13.31 -46.55
N ASP A 51 -3.24 13.80 -47.66
CA ASP A 51 -3.50 13.26 -48.99
C ASP A 51 -3.06 11.80 -49.15
N LEU A 52 -2.02 11.38 -48.39
CA LEU A 52 -1.62 9.98 -48.34
C LEU A 52 -2.60 9.12 -47.56
N LEU A 53 -3.02 9.58 -46.37
CA LEU A 53 -3.94 8.82 -45.52
C LEU A 53 -5.39 8.85 -45.98
N ALA A 54 -5.75 9.78 -46.87
CA ALA A 54 -7.09 9.86 -47.49
C ALA A 54 -7.28 8.92 -48.68
N ASP A 55 -6.21 8.38 -49.21
CA ASP A 55 -6.23 7.39 -50.32
C ASP A 55 -6.15 5.98 -49.73
N ASP A 56 -7.16 5.17 -49.88
CA ASP A 56 -7.29 3.88 -49.21
C ASP A 56 -6.11 2.92 -49.52
N ASP A 57 -5.70 2.82 -50.80
CA ASP A 57 -4.62 1.92 -51.22
C ASP A 57 -3.27 2.37 -50.65
N ARG A 58 -3.00 3.67 -50.69
CA ARG A 58 -1.78 4.27 -50.14
C ARG A 58 -1.72 4.20 -48.65
N ARG A 59 -2.86 4.37 -47.98
CA ARG A 59 -3.02 4.24 -46.55
C ARG A 59 -2.76 2.80 -46.10
N GLU A 60 -3.37 1.79 -46.75
CA GLU A 60 -3.14 0.38 -46.39
C GLU A 60 -1.66 0.00 -46.51
N ALA A 61 -1.01 0.41 -47.61
CA ALA A 61 0.41 0.17 -47.81
C ALA A 61 1.29 0.91 -46.79
N TYR A 62 0.87 2.09 -46.32
CA TYR A 62 1.56 2.84 -45.28
C TYR A 62 1.36 2.19 -43.91
N ASP A 63 0.12 1.80 -43.57
CA ASP A 63 -0.25 1.20 -42.30
C ASP A 63 0.46 -0.14 -42.08
N THR A 64 0.59 -0.96 -43.13
CA THR A 64 1.38 -2.20 -43.08
C THR A 64 2.84 -1.92 -42.71
N LYS A 65 3.49 -0.97 -43.41
CA LYS A 65 4.86 -0.59 -43.09
C LYS A 65 5.03 0.06 -41.72
N LEU A 66 4.01 0.82 -41.27
CA LEU A 66 4.01 1.42 -39.95
C LEU A 66 3.86 0.35 -38.87
N ALA A 67 3.02 -0.67 -39.10
CA ALA A 67 2.88 -1.79 -38.16
C ALA A 67 4.21 -2.54 -37.98
N ASP A 68 4.88 -2.94 -39.07
CA ASP A 68 6.17 -3.59 -39.04
C ASP A 68 7.24 -2.73 -38.32
N PHE A 69 7.22 -1.42 -38.58
CA PHE A 69 8.15 -0.47 -37.95
C PHE A 69 7.89 -0.30 -36.47
N LEU A 70 6.62 -0.28 -36.04
CA LEU A 70 6.26 -0.20 -34.61
C LEU A 70 6.58 -1.49 -33.87
N GLU A 71 6.41 -2.64 -34.53
CA GLU A 71 6.78 -3.95 -33.98
C GLU A 71 8.29 -4.02 -33.73
N ASP A 72 9.13 -3.63 -34.70
CA ASP A 72 10.59 -3.58 -34.54
C ASP A 72 11.03 -2.61 -33.42
N LEU A 73 10.37 -1.45 -33.30
CA LEU A 73 10.61 -0.51 -32.20
C LEU A 73 10.25 -1.11 -30.84
N ASN A 74 9.09 -1.79 -30.74
CA ASN A 74 8.65 -2.43 -29.50
C ASN A 74 9.60 -3.55 -29.09
N GLU A 75 10.01 -4.42 -30.05
CA GLU A 75 10.98 -5.49 -29.79
C GLU A 75 12.28 -4.92 -29.20
N LYS A 76 12.81 -3.85 -29.80
CA LYS A 76 14.06 -3.21 -29.35
C LYS A 76 13.91 -2.52 -27.99
N TYR A 77 12.75 -1.98 -27.71
CA TYR A 77 12.47 -1.40 -26.41
C TYR A 77 12.34 -2.48 -25.32
N GLU A 78 11.66 -3.59 -25.60
CA GLU A 78 11.59 -4.74 -24.70
C GLU A 78 12.97 -5.34 -24.41
N GLU A 79 13.84 -5.45 -25.43
CA GLU A 79 15.24 -5.82 -25.23
C GLU A 79 15.96 -4.84 -24.28
N ALA A 80 15.72 -3.54 -24.41
CA ALA A 80 16.31 -2.53 -23.53
C ALA A 80 15.84 -2.67 -22.09
N VAL A 81 14.53 -2.91 -21.87
CA VAL A 81 13.96 -3.15 -20.55
C VAL A 81 14.52 -4.43 -19.92
N ASP A 82 14.68 -5.50 -20.72
CA ASP A 82 15.27 -6.75 -20.26
C ASP A 82 16.75 -6.59 -19.84
N HIS A 83 17.55 -5.83 -20.62
CA HIS A 83 18.91 -5.46 -20.24
C HIS A 83 18.95 -4.62 -18.95
N LEU A 84 18.01 -3.68 -18.79
CA LEU A 84 17.89 -2.89 -17.56
C LEU A 84 17.61 -3.78 -16.35
N ALA A 85 16.69 -4.73 -16.48
CA ALA A 85 16.36 -5.68 -15.41
C ALA A 85 17.56 -6.57 -15.01
N LYS A 86 18.46 -6.84 -15.96
CA LYS A 86 19.72 -7.56 -15.73
C LYS A 86 20.86 -6.66 -15.25
N ASN A 87 20.61 -5.36 -15.04
CA ASN A 87 21.61 -4.34 -14.69
C ASN A 87 22.71 -4.17 -15.76
N GLU A 88 22.40 -4.45 -17.02
CA GLU A 88 23.29 -4.30 -18.17
C GLU A 88 23.13 -2.90 -18.78
N LEU A 89 23.52 -1.88 -18.03
CA LEU A 89 23.15 -0.48 -18.28
C LEU A 89 23.63 0.05 -19.64
N GLN A 90 24.82 -0.36 -20.10
CA GLN A 90 25.36 0.10 -21.41
C GLN A 90 24.50 -0.43 -22.57
N GLN A 91 24.11 -1.71 -22.53
CA GLN A 91 23.26 -2.32 -23.57
C GLN A 91 21.87 -1.67 -23.58
N THR A 92 21.33 -1.38 -22.39
CA THR A 92 20.08 -0.61 -22.24
C THR A 92 20.17 0.73 -22.99
N VAL A 93 21.22 1.52 -22.72
CA VAL A 93 21.42 2.83 -23.34
C VAL A 93 21.59 2.72 -24.86
N ASP A 94 22.35 1.74 -25.35
CA ASP A 94 22.55 1.54 -26.78
C ASP A 94 21.25 1.21 -27.53
N LYS A 95 20.41 0.33 -26.93
CA LYS A 95 19.09 -0.02 -27.51
C LYS A 95 18.13 1.18 -27.47
N LEU A 96 18.08 1.92 -26.36
CA LEU A 96 17.25 3.11 -26.25
C LEU A 96 17.66 4.22 -27.21
N ASN A 97 18.98 4.44 -27.42
CA ASN A 97 19.47 5.38 -28.42
C ASN A 97 18.99 4.99 -29.83
N TRP A 98 18.96 3.70 -30.13
CA TRP A 98 18.45 3.19 -31.40
C TRP A 98 16.95 3.49 -31.56
N CYS A 99 16.14 3.32 -30.50
CA CYS A 99 14.72 3.63 -30.48
C CYS A 99 14.47 5.14 -30.62
N ILE A 100 15.17 5.96 -29.82
CA ILE A 100 15.04 7.43 -29.82
C ILE A 100 15.39 8.01 -31.21
N ALA A 101 16.46 7.52 -31.85
CA ALA A 101 16.83 7.99 -33.17
C ALA A 101 15.74 7.77 -34.23
N ARG A 102 14.81 6.81 -34.00
CA ARG A 102 13.73 6.44 -34.92
C ARG A 102 12.37 7.01 -34.53
N ASN A 103 12.11 7.10 -33.24
CA ASN A 103 10.87 7.64 -32.69
C ASN A 103 11.17 8.54 -31.46
N PRO A 104 11.64 9.77 -31.68
CA PRO A 104 12.02 10.67 -30.58
C PRO A 104 10.82 11.24 -29.81
N GLY A 105 9.60 10.99 -30.25
CA GLY A 105 8.37 11.47 -29.58
C GLY A 105 7.86 10.54 -28.49
N GLU A 106 8.49 9.38 -28.26
CA GLU A 106 8.04 8.40 -27.27
C GLU A 106 8.65 8.68 -25.89
N PRO A 107 7.85 9.07 -24.89
CA PRO A 107 8.37 9.44 -23.57
C PRO A 107 8.98 8.26 -22.80
N ASP A 108 8.50 7.04 -23.01
CA ASP A 108 8.96 5.85 -22.29
C ASP A 108 10.45 5.56 -22.50
N TYR A 109 10.98 5.89 -23.69
CA TYR A 109 12.40 5.72 -23.98
C TYR A 109 13.28 6.61 -23.10
N TYR A 110 12.86 7.86 -22.90
CA TYR A 110 13.61 8.83 -22.08
C TYR A 110 13.48 8.52 -20.59
N GLU A 111 12.31 8.03 -20.16
CA GLU A 111 12.09 7.58 -18.79
C GLU A 111 13.01 6.41 -18.44
N THR A 112 13.02 5.37 -19.29
CA THR A 112 13.86 4.18 -19.11
C THR A 112 15.34 4.54 -19.19
N MET A 113 15.73 5.45 -20.09
CA MET A 113 17.11 5.92 -20.20
C MET A 113 17.56 6.69 -18.96
N GLY A 114 16.72 7.60 -18.47
CA GLY A 114 16.99 8.32 -17.23
C GLY A 114 17.10 7.41 -16.01
N LEU A 115 16.26 6.36 -15.95
CA LEU A 115 16.36 5.33 -14.91
C LEU A 115 17.68 4.55 -15.01
N ALA A 116 18.11 4.16 -16.21
CA ALA A 116 19.39 3.47 -16.43
C ALA A 116 20.57 4.31 -15.94
N TYR A 117 20.62 5.59 -16.31
CA TYR A 117 21.66 6.51 -15.84
C TYR A 117 21.59 6.74 -14.33
N ARG A 118 20.40 6.82 -13.73
CA ARG A 118 20.24 6.93 -12.29
C ARG A 118 20.81 5.71 -11.56
N LEU A 119 20.56 4.50 -12.05
CA LEU A 119 21.13 3.27 -11.50
C LEU A 119 22.65 3.21 -11.64
N ALA A 120 23.20 3.82 -12.71
CA ALA A 120 24.65 4.00 -12.89
C ALA A 120 25.25 5.11 -12.00
N ASN A 121 24.43 5.83 -11.20
CA ASN A 121 24.80 7.05 -10.49
C ASN A 121 25.27 8.20 -11.41
N ASP A 122 24.95 8.15 -12.70
CA ASP A 122 25.22 9.22 -13.67
C ASP A 122 24.05 10.21 -13.69
N PHE A 123 23.96 11.02 -12.64
CA PHE A 123 22.87 11.93 -12.44
C PHE A 123 22.75 13.02 -13.51
N ASP A 124 23.86 13.43 -14.14
CA ASP A 124 23.84 14.47 -15.15
C ASP A 124 23.20 13.96 -16.46
N ASN A 125 23.53 12.74 -16.88
CA ASN A 125 22.89 12.11 -18.03
C ASN A 125 21.44 11.68 -17.74
N ALA A 126 21.11 11.31 -16.49
CA ALA A 126 19.72 11.09 -16.07
C ALA A 126 18.89 12.36 -16.24
N LEU A 127 19.35 13.50 -15.73
CA LEU A 127 18.68 14.81 -15.87
C LEU A 127 18.54 15.21 -17.34
N LEU A 128 19.59 14.98 -18.17
CA LEU A 128 19.52 15.26 -19.61
C LEU A 128 18.42 14.43 -20.29
N SER A 129 18.34 13.14 -19.97
CA SER A 129 17.32 12.23 -20.51
C SER A 129 15.91 12.69 -20.12
N TYR A 130 15.68 13.04 -18.87
CA TYR A 130 14.36 13.52 -18.42
C TYR A 130 13.99 14.88 -19.03
N ARG A 131 14.95 15.80 -19.24
CA ARG A 131 14.71 17.06 -19.96
C ARG A 131 14.33 16.81 -21.42
N GLN A 132 14.95 15.84 -22.07
CA GLN A 132 14.58 15.44 -23.43
C GLN A 132 13.17 14.82 -23.42
N GLY A 133 12.83 14.00 -22.43
CA GLY A 133 11.48 13.48 -22.24
C GLY A 133 10.44 14.59 -22.07
N LEU A 134 10.74 15.65 -21.31
CA LEU A 134 9.88 16.83 -21.20
C LEU A 134 9.59 17.47 -22.55
N SER A 135 10.55 17.48 -23.48
CA SER A 135 10.39 18.08 -24.82
C SER A 135 9.36 17.33 -25.69
N THR A 136 9.02 16.07 -25.36
CA THR A 136 7.93 15.34 -26.03
C THR A 136 6.54 15.95 -25.76
N GLY A 137 6.44 16.77 -24.72
CA GLY A 137 5.17 17.39 -24.26
C GLY A 137 4.26 16.44 -23.49
N GLN A 138 4.61 15.16 -23.42
CA GLN A 138 3.84 14.12 -22.72
C GLN A 138 4.44 13.84 -21.34
N ARG A 139 3.64 13.28 -20.42
CA ARG A 139 4.06 12.81 -19.08
C ARG A 139 4.91 13.83 -18.28
N LYS A 140 4.69 15.13 -18.49
CA LYS A 140 5.48 16.21 -17.86
C LYS A 140 5.60 16.08 -16.36
N ALA A 141 4.48 15.74 -15.69
CA ALA A 141 4.44 15.56 -14.25
C ALA A 141 5.45 14.52 -13.75
N PHE A 142 5.54 13.39 -14.45
CA PHE A 142 6.48 12.32 -14.10
C PHE A 142 7.93 12.74 -14.30
N PHE A 143 8.24 13.39 -15.43
CA PHE A 143 9.61 13.86 -15.67
C PHE A 143 10.05 14.90 -14.65
N HIS A 144 9.18 15.85 -14.26
CA HIS A 144 9.50 16.79 -13.19
C HIS A 144 9.73 16.07 -11.87
N ARG A 145 8.89 15.08 -11.50
CA ARG A 145 9.09 14.26 -10.31
C ARG A 145 10.45 13.55 -10.33
N TYR A 146 10.81 12.88 -11.43
CA TYR A 146 12.10 12.20 -11.54
C TYR A 146 13.30 13.15 -11.45
N MET A 147 13.19 14.34 -12.02
CA MET A 147 14.22 15.37 -11.89
C MET A 147 14.36 15.87 -10.46
N GLY A 148 13.24 16.06 -9.76
CA GLY A 148 13.23 16.38 -8.34
C GLY A 148 13.96 15.32 -7.51
N ASP A 149 13.70 14.02 -7.78
CA ASP A 149 14.38 12.91 -7.11
C ASP A 149 15.90 12.95 -7.34
N ILE A 150 16.34 13.23 -8.58
CA ILE A 150 17.79 13.33 -8.89
C ILE A 150 18.44 14.52 -8.18
N TYR A 151 17.79 15.69 -8.17
CA TYR A 151 18.32 16.85 -7.45
C TYR A 151 18.41 16.62 -5.95
N LYS A 152 17.44 15.91 -5.37
CA LYS A 152 17.51 15.49 -3.97
C LYS A 152 18.69 14.56 -3.69
N LEU A 153 18.98 13.60 -4.56
CA LEU A 153 20.16 12.75 -4.47
C LEU A 153 21.48 13.54 -4.62
N LYS A 154 21.46 14.65 -5.35
CA LYS A 154 22.60 15.57 -5.48
C LYS A 154 22.71 16.56 -4.32
N HIS A 155 21.83 16.49 -3.32
CA HIS A 155 21.70 17.45 -2.22
C HIS A 155 21.43 18.89 -2.69
N ASP A 156 20.72 19.05 -3.80
CA ASP A 156 20.30 20.32 -4.37
C ASP A 156 18.79 20.50 -4.07
N GLU A 157 18.48 20.95 -2.86
CA GLU A 157 17.10 21.04 -2.38
C GLU A 157 16.30 22.10 -3.16
N ASP A 158 16.88 23.24 -3.51
CA ASP A 158 16.18 24.32 -4.24
C ASP A 158 15.64 23.85 -5.60
N ASN A 159 16.49 23.15 -6.39
CA ASN A 159 16.08 22.58 -7.66
C ASN A 159 15.14 21.39 -7.47
N SER A 160 15.33 20.58 -6.43
CA SER A 160 14.45 19.47 -6.08
C SER A 160 13.02 19.98 -5.82
N ASP A 161 12.87 20.96 -4.94
CA ASP A 161 11.56 21.52 -4.56
C ASP A 161 10.87 22.20 -5.75
N THR A 162 11.63 22.92 -6.59
CA THR A 162 11.10 23.53 -7.81
C THR A 162 10.46 22.48 -8.72
N HIS A 163 11.15 21.37 -8.97
CA HIS A 163 10.64 20.32 -9.85
C HIS A 163 9.49 19.53 -9.21
N TYR A 164 9.50 19.31 -7.90
CA TYR A 164 8.36 18.71 -7.21
C TYR A 164 7.12 19.59 -7.26
N LEU A 165 7.25 20.92 -7.13
CA LEU A 165 6.14 21.86 -7.29
C LEU A 165 5.53 21.79 -8.70
N GLU A 166 6.37 21.82 -9.74
CA GLU A 166 5.92 21.70 -11.13
C GLU A 166 5.20 20.35 -11.39
N ALA A 167 5.70 19.27 -10.80
CA ALA A 167 5.05 17.95 -10.85
C ALA A 167 3.69 17.99 -10.12
N ALA A 168 3.64 18.55 -8.93
CA ALA A 168 2.42 18.65 -8.13
C ALA A 168 1.33 19.46 -8.86
N GLU A 169 1.69 20.57 -9.47
CA GLU A 169 0.75 21.38 -10.26
C GLU A 169 0.21 20.60 -11.47
N ALA A 170 1.07 19.85 -12.16
CA ALA A 170 0.65 19.04 -13.29
C ALA A 170 -0.28 17.90 -12.88
N PHE A 171 -0.03 17.22 -11.75
CA PHE A 171 -0.95 16.20 -11.23
C PHE A 171 -2.27 16.80 -10.72
N LYS A 172 -2.24 17.98 -10.08
CA LYS A 172 -3.47 18.71 -9.74
C LYS A 172 -4.31 19.05 -10.96
N ALA A 173 -3.68 19.45 -12.06
CA ALA A 173 -4.40 19.71 -13.31
C ALA A 173 -5.06 18.46 -13.87
N ILE A 174 -4.43 17.29 -13.76
CA ILE A 174 -5.05 16.00 -14.12
C ILE A 174 -6.26 15.72 -13.21
N MET A 175 -6.13 15.93 -11.90
CA MET A 175 -7.23 15.75 -10.94
C MET A 175 -8.38 16.74 -11.13
N GLN A 176 -8.13 17.94 -11.69
CA GLN A 176 -9.21 18.86 -12.06
C GLN A 176 -10.08 18.32 -13.20
N ILE A 177 -9.50 17.58 -14.13
CA ILE A 177 -10.19 16.95 -15.26
C ILE A 177 -10.88 15.65 -14.78
N ASP A 178 -10.14 14.81 -14.05
CA ASP A 178 -10.65 13.57 -13.45
C ASP A 178 -10.28 13.50 -11.95
N PRO A 179 -11.18 13.96 -11.06
CA PRO A 179 -10.95 13.92 -9.61
C PRO A 179 -10.84 12.49 -9.04
N ARG A 180 -11.14 11.47 -9.84
CA ARG A 180 -11.06 10.07 -9.45
C ARG A 180 -9.83 9.36 -10.01
N ASN A 181 -8.95 10.05 -10.67
CA ASN A 181 -7.72 9.49 -11.21
C ASN A 181 -6.80 9.02 -10.07
N VAL A 182 -6.76 7.71 -9.86
CA VAL A 182 -6.04 7.08 -8.74
C VAL A 182 -4.55 7.35 -8.85
N ASP A 183 -3.99 7.21 -10.03
CA ASP A 183 -2.57 7.43 -10.28
C ASP A 183 -2.15 8.87 -9.95
N ALA A 184 -2.93 9.86 -10.39
CA ALA A 184 -2.65 11.26 -10.08
C ALA A 184 -2.72 11.57 -8.58
N ILE A 185 -3.68 10.99 -7.85
CA ILE A 185 -3.81 11.14 -6.41
C ILE A 185 -2.60 10.51 -5.70
N GLU A 186 -2.20 9.31 -6.11
CA GLU A 186 -1.08 8.56 -5.55
C GLU A 186 0.25 9.30 -5.75
N GLN A 187 0.51 9.74 -6.99
CA GLN A 187 1.73 10.50 -7.30
C GLN A 187 1.78 11.86 -6.58
N LEU A 188 0.66 12.54 -6.44
CA LEU A 188 0.61 13.80 -5.71
C LEU A 188 0.85 13.59 -4.21
N ALA A 189 0.31 12.51 -3.62
CA ALA A 189 0.55 12.16 -2.22
C ALA A 189 2.04 11.87 -1.95
N ASP A 190 2.70 11.12 -2.84
CA ASP A 190 4.14 10.83 -2.77
C ASP A 190 4.99 12.12 -2.88
N ILE A 191 4.65 13.00 -3.81
CA ILE A 191 5.33 14.30 -3.97
C ILE A 191 5.20 15.14 -2.70
N TYR A 192 4.01 15.25 -2.13
CA TYR A 192 3.81 16.00 -0.89
C TYR A 192 4.61 15.40 0.28
N CYS A 193 4.69 14.06 0.37
CA CYS A 193 5.53 13.40 1.36
C CYS A 193 7.02 13.79 1.18
N ARG A 194 7.52 13.81 -0.06
CA ARG A 194 8.91 14.20 -0.39
C ARG A 194 9.21 15.66 -0.07
N MET A 195 8.24 16.54 -0.24
CA MET A 195 8.30 17.96 0.11
C MET A 195 8.01 18.23 1.58
N LYS A 196 7.77 17.20 2.39
CA LYS A 196 7.41 17.27 3.81
C LYS A 196 6.07 17.99 4.08
N PHE A 197 5.19 18.04 3.09
CA PHE A 197 3.80 18.49 3.25
C PHE A 197 2.96 17.28 3.70
N PHE A 198 3.23 16.85 4.94
CA PHE A 198 2.72 15.58 5.46
C PHE A 198 1.20 15.57 5.66
N ASP A 199 0.61 16.70 6.05
CA ASP A 199 -0.83 16.81 6.24
C ASP A 199 -1.58 16.64 4.89
N GLU A 200 -1.12 17.31 3.84
CA GLU A 200 -1.69 17.20 2.50
C GLU A 200 -1.50 15.79 1.91
N SER A 201 -0.35 15.19 2.16
CA SER A 201 -0.06 13.81 1.76
C SER A 201 -1.02 12.82 2.46
N LEU A 202 -1.21 12.97 3.76
CA LEU A 202 -2.10 12.12 4.56
C LEU A 202 -3.56 12.21 4.09
N ASP A 203 -4.02 13.42 3.77
CA ASP A 203 -5.39 13.62 3.27
C ASP A 203 -5.63 12.88 1.95
N LEU A 204 -4.64 12.86 1.05
CA LEU A 204 -4.72 12.10 -0.21
C LEU A 204 -4.70 10.59 0.04
N TYR A 205 -3.83 10.08 0.93
CA TYR A 205 -3.85 8.67 1.29
C TYR A 205 -5.14 8.26 1.98
N ARG A 206 -5.73 9.10 2.83
CA ARG A 206 -7.06 8.87 3.41
C ARG A 206 -8.15 8.82 2.34
N GLN A 207 -8.05 9.64 1.29
CA GLN A 207 -8.97 9.59 0.15
C GLN A 207 -8.83 8.26 -0.61
N LEU A 208 -7.60 7.79 -0.85
CA LEU A 208 -7.32 6.49 -1.47
C LEU A 208 -7.84 5.33 -0.62
N LEU A 209 -7.61 5.35 0.69
CA LEU A 209 -8.06 4.32 1.62
C LEU A 209 -9.59 4.23 1.75
N LYS A 210 -10.32 5.33 1.60
CA LYS A 210 -11.80 5.29 1.51
C LYS A 210 -12.29 4.49 0.31
N ARG A 211 -11.53 4.46 -0.79
CA ARG A 211 -11.87 3.71 -2.02
C ARG A 211 -11.29 2.30 -2.02
N PHE A 212 -10.12 2.13 -1.44
CA PHE A 212 -9.35 0.88 -1.44
C PHE A 212 -8.91 0.52 -0.03
N PRO A 213 -9.85 0.16 0.87
CA PRO A 213 -9.59 -0.05 2.30
C PRO A 213 -8.71 -1.28 2.61
N TYR A 214 -8.41 -2.11 1.61
CA TYR A 214 -7.57 -3.30 1.72
C TYR A 214 -6.29 -3.21 0.88
N ASN A 215 -5.84 -2.01 0.55
CA ASN A 215 -4.58 -1.82 -0.13
C ASN A 215 -3.45 -1.65 0.89
N ALA A 216 -2.57 -2.67 0.98
CA ALA A 216 -1.46 -2.67 1.92
C ALA A 216 -0.51 -1.46 1.71
N SER A 217 -0.23 -1.09 0.46
CA SER A 217 0.65 0.03 0.15
C SER A 217 0.10 1.35 0.68
N TYR A 218 -1.19 1.61 0.53
CA TYR A 218 -1.78 2.86 1.02
C TYR A 218 -1.80 2.91 2.57
N HIS A 219 -2.02 1.79 3.23
CA HIS A 219 -1.88 1.71 4.68
C HIS A 219 -0.43 1.94 5.11
N ARG A 220 0.54 1.36 4.43
CA ARG A 220 1.97 1.58 4.70
C ARG A 220 2.35 3.05 4.55
N GLU A 221 2.01 3.67 3.41
CA GLU A 221 2.36 5.07 3.15
C GLU A 221 1.65 6.01 4.14
N ALA A 222 0.37 5.79 4.42
CA ALA A 222 -0.33 6.56 5.45
C ALA A 222 0.34 6.39 6.83
N GLY A 223 0.76 5.18 7.18
CA GLY A 223 1.48 4.91 8.42
C GLY A 223 2.85 5.60 8.48
N ALA A 224 3.58 5.63 7.36
CA ALA A 224 4.84 6.34 7.24
C ALA A 224 4.66 7.87 7.43
N VAL A 225 3.66 8.45 6.76
CA VAL A 225 3.34 9.87 6.91
C VAL A 225 2.89 10.22 8.33
N LEU A 226 2.07 9.38 8.96
CA LEU A 226 1.65 9.55 10.35
C LEU A 226 2.83 9.47 11.33
N TYR A 227 3.83 8.62 11.06
CA TYR A 227 5.07 8.57 11.83
C TYR A 227 5.84 9.90 11.76
N GLU A 228 5.93 10.52 10.57
CA GLU A 228 6.57 11.83 10.38
C GLU A 228 5.80 12.97 11.07
N LEU A 229 4.47 12.87 11.13
CA LEU A 229 3.60 13.81 11.86
C LEU A 229 3.60 13.60 13.38
N ASP A 230 4.40 12.66 13.91
CA ASP A 230 4.42 12.28 15.33
C ASP A 230 3.11 11.67 15.88
N MET A 231 2.23 11.24 14.97
CA MET A 231 0.95 10.57 15.30
C MET A 231 1.16 9.06 15.46
N VAL A 232 1.91 8.69 16.48
CA VAL A 232 2.53 7.37 16.63
C VAL A 232 1.52 6.24 16.76
N GLU A 233 0.39 6.45 17.46
CA GLU A 233 -0.65 5.45 17.67
C GLU A 233 -1.45 5.16 16.39
N GLU A 234 -1.74 6.21 15.61
CA GLU A 234 -2.41 6.03 14.32
C GLU A 234 -1.46 5.38 13.31
N ALA A 235 -0.16 5.77 13.32
CA ALA A 235 0.87 5.15 12.50
C ALA A 235 0.95 3.64 12.75
N GLU A 236 1.01 3.22 14.02
CA GLU A 236 1.01 1.81 14.40
C GLU A 236 -0.20 1.07 13.84
N THR A 237 -1.39 1.67 13.98
CA THR A 237 -2.64 1.06 13.49
C THR A 237 -2.60 0.82 11.99
N HIS A 238 -2.17 1.81 11.22
CA HIS A 238 -2.07 1.70 9.76
C HIS A 238 -0.99 0.70 9.33
N LEU A 239 0.18 0.71 9.98
CA LEU A 239 1.27 -0.22 9.65
C LEU A 239 0.92 -1.68 9.98
N LEU A 240 0.23 -1.92 11.11
CA LEU A 240 -0.28 -3.25 11.43
C LEU A 240 -1.34 -3.73 10.43
N GLU A 241 -2.21 -2.83 9.94
CA GLU A 241 -3.17 -3.21 8.90
C GLU A 241 -2.46 -3.50 7.56
N ALA A 242 -1.41 -2.74 7.20
CA ALA A 242 -0.57 -3.04 6.04
C ALA A 242 0.04 -4.44 6.15
N LEU A 243 0.61 -4.78 7.29
CA LEU A 243 1.21 -6.10 7.54
C LEU A 243 0.18 -7.23 7.65
N ARG A 244 -1.04 -6.94 8.11
CA ARG A 244 -2.14 -7.92 8.07
C ARG A 244 -2.50 -8.32 6.64
N ILE A 245 -2.41 -7.37 5.70
CA ILE A 245 -2.71 -7.61 4.28
C ILE A 245 -1.48 -8.19 3.55
N ALA A 246 -0.29 -7.68 3.84
CA ALA A 246 0.98 -8.07 3.24
C ALA A 246 2.06 -8.30 4.33
N PRO A 247 2.11 -9.49 4.95
CA PRO A 247 2.99 -9.77 6.10
C PRO A 247 4.49 -9.61 5.82
N GLY A 248 4.89 -9.76 4.55
CA GLY A 248 6.29 -9.64 4.11
C GLY A 248 6.71 -8.23 3.68
N ASP A 249 5.89 -7.19 3.88
CA ASP A 249 6.23 -5.82 3.48
C ASP A 249 7.36 -5.27 4.36
N ALA A 250 8.60 -5.32 3.84
CA ALA A 250 9.79 -4.88 4.55
C ALA A 250 9.75 -3.39 4.92
N ALA A 251 9.13 -2.54 4.10
CA ALA A 251 9.00 -1.13 4.40
C ALA A 251 7.99 -0.88 5.53
N ALA A 252 6.87 -1.60 5.54
CA ALA A 252 5.92 -1.53 6.66
C ALA A 252 6.55 -2.01 7.97
N LEU A 253 7.33 -3.09 7.93
CA LEU A 253 8.09 -3.58 9.08
C LEU A 253 9.14 -2.55 9.54
N LEU A 254 9.82 -1.89 8.62
CA LEU A 254 10.78 -0.82 8.96
C LEU A 254 10.08 0.31 9.72
N PHE A 255 9.01 0.88 9.16
CA PHE A 255 8.29 1.97 9.82
C PHE A 255 7.67 1.56 11.15
N LEU A 256 7.14 0.34 11.25
CA LEU A 256 6.65 -0.20 12.52
C LEU A 256 7.77 -0.33 13.56
N GLY A 257 8.95 -0.77 13.14
CA GLY A 257 10.14 -0.80 13.98
C GLY A 257 10.55 0.59 14.48
N LEU A 258 10.46 1.61 13.62
CA LEU A 258 10.70 3.01 13.99
C LEU A 258 9.63 3.54 14.96
N VAL A 259 8.36 3.20 14.76
CA VAL A 259 7.25 3.51 15.68
C VAL A 259 7.54 2.90 17.05
N TYR A 260 7.90 1.63 17.14
CA TYR A 260 8.26 0.98 18.40
C TYR A 260 9.50 1.60 19.06
N PHE A 261 10.51 1.98 18.29
CA PHE A 261 11.65 2.71 18.80
C PHE A 261 11.25 4.06 19.41
N LYS A 262 10.40 4.83 18.75
CA LYS A 262 9.88 6.12 19.24
C LYS A 262 9.07 5.96 20.52
N ARG A 263 8.32 4.86 20.65
CA ARG A 263 7.58 4.47 21.86
C ARG A 263 8.47 3.87 22.96
N ARG A 264 9.78 3.80 22.75
CA ARG A 264 10.74 3.17 23.67
C ARG A 264 10.55 1.66 23.87
N LEU A 265 9.84 0.99 22.98
CA LEU A 265 9.65 -0.45 22.96
C LEU A 265 10.83 -1.13 22.24
N LEU A 266 12.03 -1.00 22.84
CA LEU A 266 13.31 -1.30 22.17
C LEU A 266 13.42 -2.76 21.70
N ALA A 267 12.87 -3.69 22.46
CA ALA A 267 12.87 -5.10 22.09
C ALA A 267 12.03 -5.38 20.84
N LEU A 268 10.81 -4.84 20.82
CA LEU A 268 9.92 -4.91 19.66
C LEU A 268 10.53 -4.23 18.43
N ALA A 269 11.13 -3.06 18.62
CA ALA A 269 11.80 -2.34 17.56
C ALA A 269 12.88 -3.22 16.90
N VAL A 270 13.78 -3.81 17.68
CA VAL A 270 14.84 -4.69 17.14
C VAL A 270 14.28 -5.89 16.43
N GLN A 271 13.27 -6.56 17.01
CA GLN A 271 12.66 -7.75 16.40
C GLN A 271 11.99 -7.39 15.05
N THR A 272 11.17 -6.35 15.04
CA THR A 272 10.46 -5.91 13.81
C THR A 272 11.44 -5.46 12.73
N LEU A 273 12.52 -4.74 13.10
CA LEU A 273 13.58 -4.35 12.15
C LEU A 273 14.34 -5.56 11.61
N ARG A 274 14.60 -6.59 12.43
CA ARG A 274 15.19 -7.85 11.95
C ARG A 274 14.27 -8.58 10.98
N ASP A 275 12.96 -8.56 11.21
CA ASP A 275 11.99 -9.14 10.28
C ASP A 275 11.93 -8.35 8.96
N SER A 276 12.11 -7.02 8.98
CA SER A 276 12.32 -6.23 7.76
C SER A 276 13.55 -6.71 6.98
N LEU A 277 14.69 -6.93 7.65
CA LEU A 277 15.91 -7.44 7.02
C LEU A 277 15.80 -8.86 6.46
N LYS A 278 14.96 -9.71 7.03
CA LYS A 278 14.69 -11.06 6.46
C LYS A 278 14.01 -10.97 5.10
N ASN A 279 13.10 -10.00 4.93
CA ASN A 279 12.36 -9.79 3.69
C ASN A 279 13.14 -8.94 2.67
N SER A 280 13.99 -8.03 3.14
CA SER A 280 14.87 -7.20 2.33
C SER A 280 16.23 -7.07 3.02
N PRO A 281 17.24 -7.90 2.69
CA PRO A 281 18.52 -7.94 3.40
C PRO A 281 19.43 -6.73 3.16
N ASP A 282 19.27 -6.04 2.04
CA ASP A 282 20.13 -4.91 1.64
C ASP A 282 19.60 -3.57 2.17
N GLN A 283 19.68 -3.41 3.51
CA GLN A 283 19.24 -2.21 4.22
C GLN A 283 20.31 -1.82 5.26
N PRO A 284 21.42 -1.21 4.85
CA PRO A 284 22.53 -0.87 5.77
C PRO A 284 22.12 0.09 6.89
N GLU A 285 21.18 1.01 6.63
CA GLU A 285 20.65 1.94 7.63
C GLU A 285 19.90 1.21 8.75
N VAL A 286 19.13 0.17 8.38
CA VAL A 286 18.39 -0.66 9.34
C VAL A 286 19.36 -1.46 10.21
N ILE A 287 20.44 -2.00 9.64
CA ILE A 287 21.47 -2.70 10.36
C ILE A 287 22.13 -1.76 11.39
N GLN A 288 22.46 -0.52 10.99
CA GLN A 288 23.02 0.48 11.90
C GLN A 288 22.04 0.86 13.00
N LEU A 289 20.77 1.03 12.67
CA LEU A 289 19.72 1.36 13.64
C LEU A 289 19.56 0.24 14.68
N ILE A 290 19.53 -1.02 14.26
CA ILE A 290 19.50 -2.17 15.18
C ILE A 290 20.70 -2.13 16.13
N ALA A 291 21.91 -1.93 15.60
CA ALA A 291 23.13 -1.85 16.42
C ALA A 291 23.06 -0.70 17.46
N GLN A 292 22.54 0.45 17.07
CA GLN A 292 22.31 1.58 17.98
C GLN A 292 21.32 1.23 19.09
N ILE A 293 20.17 0.63 18.72
CA ILE A 293 19.14 0.22 19.69
C ILE A 293 19.70 -0.85 20.64
N GLU A 294 20.47 -1.81 20.14
CA GLU A 294 21.10 -2.85 20.95
C GLU A 294 22.17 -2.30 21.90
N THR A 295 22.90 -1.27 21.47
CA THR A 295 23.82 -0.54 22.36
C THR A 295 23.06 0.14 23.49
N ILE A 296 21.99 0.88 23.18
CA ILE A 296 21.11 1.49 24.18
C ILE A 296 20.55 0.42 25.14
N ARG A 297 20.14 -0.73 24.62
CA ARG A 297 19.64 -1.86 25.44
C ARG A 297 20.73 -2.47 26.29
N GLY A 298 21.95 -2.62 25.77
CA GLY A 298 23.11 -3.13 26.51
C GLY A 298 23.50 -2.23 27.68
N GLU A 299 23.41 -0.92 27.52
CA GLU A 299 23.57 0.06 28.60
C GLU A 299 22.46 -0.03 29.65
N ILE A 300 21.25 -0.50 29.26
CA ILE A 300 20.08 -0.68 30.14
C ILE A 300 20.04 -2.08 30.79
N GLY A 301 20.80 -3.05 30.26
CA GLY A 301 21.19 -4.23 31.04
C GLY A 301 20.52 -5.57 30.87
N ARG A 302 19.79 -5.94 29.76
CA ARG A 302 19.49 -7.35 29.41
C ARG A 302 18.92 -7.50 28.01
N THR A 303 19.19 -8.64 27.34
CA THR A 303 18.55 -9.00 26.04
C THR A 303 17.14 -9.56 26.27
N VAL A 304 16.24 -9.43 25.29
CA VAL A 304 14.89 -10.03 25.37
C VAL A 304 14.96 -11.54 25.53
N GLU A 305 15.95 -12.19 24.91
CA GLU A 305 16.19 -13.62 25.07
C GLU A 305 16.54 -13.97 26.51
N GLU A 306 17.36 -13.17 27.21
CA GLU A 306 17.66 -13.37 28.61
C GLU A 306 16.43 -13.15 29.50
N ILE A 307 15.57 -12.18 29.14
CA ILE A 307 14.35 -11.88 29.90
C ILE A 307 13.27 -12.94 29.69
N VAL A 308 13.13 -13.45 28.46
CA VAL A 308 12.11 -14.46 28.12
C VAL A 308 12.51 -15.87 28.55
N PHE A 309 13.82 -16.16 28.62
CA PHE A 309 14.35 -17.47 28.99
C PHE A 309 14.83 -17.60 30.46
N ASP A 310 14.90 -16.49 31.22
CA ASP A 310 15.21 -16.55 32.66
C ASP A 310 13.89 -16.46 33.47
N PRO A 311 13.41 -17.56 34.01
CA PRO A 311 11.99 -17.80 34.10
C PRO A 311 11.41 -17.82 35.51
N ALA A 312 11.80 -16.99 36.39
CA ALA A 312 11.08 -16.90 37.66
C ALA A 312 10.45 -15.51 37.83
N PRO A 313 9.23 -15.27 37.29
CA PRO A 313 8.48 -14.09 37.64
C PRO A 313 8.16 -14.16 39.15
N ASP A 314 8.34 -13.04 39.85
CA ASP A 314 8.04 -12.94 41.30
C ASP A 314 6.54 -13.21 41.59
N ALA A 315 5.67 -13.01 40.59
CA ALA A 315 4.24 -13.33 40.64
C ALA A 315 3.63 -13.50 39.26
N TYR A 316 2.62 -14.37 39.14
CA TYR A 316 1.76 -14.47 37.97
C TYR A 316 0.55 -13.54 38.13
N VAL A 317 0.20 -12.87 37.05
CA VAL A 317 -1.01 -12.02 36.98
C VAL A 317 -1.96 -12.55 35.89
N GLU A 318 -3.24 -12.23 36.03
CA GLU A 318 -4.23 -12.49 35.02
C GLU A 318 -4.50 -11.21 34.23
N GLY A 319 -4.63 -11.35 32.93
CA GLY A 319 -4.92 -10.25 32.02
C GLY A 319 -5.59 -10.68 30.75
N THR A 320 -5.74 -9.78 29.82
CA THR A 320 -6.39 -10.05 28.53
C THR A 320 -5.50 -9.69 27.36
N VAL A 321 -5.65 -10.42 26.27
CA VAL A 321 -4.95 -10.14 25.01
C VAL A 321 -5.60 -8.90 24.37
N LYS A 322 -4.87 -7.80 24.32
CA LYS A 322 -5.31 -6.59 23.63
C LYS A 322 -5.23 -6.78 22.12
N TRP A 323 -4.14 -7.35 21.64
CA TRP A 323 -3.96 -7.85 20.29
C TRP A 323 -2.80 -8.86 20.25
N TYR A 324 -2.83 -9.77 19.29
CA TYR A 324 -1.76 -10.71 18.98
C TYR A 324 -1.75 -11.00 17.49
N ASN A 325 -0.58 -10.96 16.89
CA ASN A 325 -0.36 -11.32 15.50
C ASN A 325 0.44 -12.61 15.44
N SER A 326 -0.21 -13.70 15.02
CA SER A 326 0.40 -15.03 14.95
C SER A 326 1.50 -15.14 13.88
N GLU A 327 1.51 -14.27 12.86
CA GLU A 327 2.53 -14.29 11.81
C GLU A 327 3.82 -13.61 12.24
N THR A 328 3.71 -12.51 12.99
CA THR A 328 4.88 -11.80 13.55
C THR A 328 5.28 -12.34 14.92
N GLY A 329 4.43 -13.11 15.55
CA GLY A 329 4.65 -13.64 16.89
C GLY A 329 4.59 -12.60 18.00
N MET A 330 4.01 -11.43 17.74
CA MET A 330 4.03 -10.28 18.62
C MET A 330 2.63 -9.92 19.10
N GLY A 331 2.54 -9.34 20.30
CA GLY A 331 1.28 -8.92 20.86
C GLY A 331 1.41 -7.98 22.05
N VAL A 332 0.26 -7.58 22.57
CA VAL A 332 0.14 -6.79 23.80
C VAL A 332 -0.95 -7.39 24.67
N LEU A 333 -0.62 -7.56 25.93
CA LEU A 333 -1.53 -7.95 27.00
C LEU A 333 -1.87 -6.72 27.84
N THR A 334 -2.99 -6.79 28.53
CA THR A 334 -3.39 -5.79 29.55
C THR A 334 -3.67 -6.50 30.87
N CYS A 335 -3.33 -5.89 31.99
CA CYS A 335 -3.68 -6.36 33.34
C CYS A 335 -3.98 -5.17 34.26
N SER A 336 -4.41 -5.45 35.49
CA SER A 336 -4.77 -4.41 36.48
C SER A 336 -3.65 -3.40 36.74
N ASP A 337 -2.41 -3.87 36.73
CA ASP A 337 -1.23 -3.10 37.16
C ASP A 337 -0.55 -2.40 35.99
N TYR A 338 -0.77 -2.89 34.76
CA TYR A 338 -0.16 -2.37 33.54
C TYR A 338 -1.15 -2.35 32.39
N PRO A 339 -1.38 -1.17 31.77
CA PRO A 339 -2.29 -1.03 30.64
C PRO A 339 -1.75 -1.70 29.37
N GLU A 340 -0.43 -1.89 29.29
CA GLU A 340 0.25 -2.55 28.17
C GLU A 340 1.44 -3.36 28.68
N VAL A 341 1.42 -4.67 28.38
CA VAL A 341 2.50 -5.62 28.64
C VAL A 341 2.84 -6.28 27.31
N LEU A 342 4.12 -6.20 26.94
CA LEU A 342 4.58 -6.77 25.67
C LEU A 342 4.53 -8.28 25.70
N LEU A 343 4.08 -8.87 24.59
CA LEU A 343 4.02 -10.31 24.36
C LEU A 343 4.86 -10.67 23.14
N HIS A 344 5.77 -11.62 23.31
CA HIS A 344 6.46 -12.31 22.22
C HIS A 344 6.03 -13.79 22.19
N PHE A 345 5.96 -14.41 20.98
CA PHE A 345 5.48 -15.79 20.84
C PHE A 345 6.29 -16.77 21.70
N SER A 346 7.60 -16.56 21.89
CA SER A 346 8.44 -17.43 22.71
C SER A 346 8.07 -17.44 24.20
N ALA A 347 7.23 -16.49 24.65
CA ALA A 347 6.67 -16.46 25.98
C ALA A 347 5.40 -17.29 26.12
N ILE A 348 4.77 -17.68 25.01
CA ILE A 348 3.53 -18.45 24.97
C ILE A 348 3.88 -19.93 25.11
N ARG A 349 3.12 -20.69 25.91
CA ARG A 349 3.30 -22.15 25.98
C ARG A 349 3.00 -22.77 24.61
N ALA A 350 3.78 -23.78 24.22
CA ALA A 350 3.64 -24.45 22.93
C ALA A 350 2.23 -25.06 22.67
N GLU A 351 1.51 -25.34 23.75
CA GLU A 351 0.12 -25.86 23.71
C GLU A 351 -0.90 -24.79 23.31
N ASP A 352 -0.58 -23.51 23.53
CA ASP A 352 -1.45 -22.34 23.30
C ASP A 352 -1.11 -21.59 22.01
N GLU A 353 -0.02 -21.97 21.33
CA GLU A 353 0.40 -21.44 20.04
C GLU A 353 -0.25 -22.29 18.90
N PRO A 354 -0.90 -21.73 17.92
CA PRO A 354 -1.08 -20.35 17.44
C PRO A 354 -2.43 -19.72 17.83
N GLY A 355 -2.96 -20.06 18.97
CA GLY A 355 -4.37 -19.86 19.33
C GLY A 355 -4.75 -18.58 20.03
N LEU A 356 -3.82 -17.68 20.40
CA LEU A 356 -4.18 -16.44 21.09
C LEU A 356 -4.91 -15.46 20.17
N LYS A 357 -6.05 -14.95 20.69
CA LYS A 357 -6.89 -13.97 20.00
C LYS A 357 -7.17 -12.79 20.91
N LYS A 358 -7.50 -11.63 20.33
CA LYS A 358 -7.94 -10.46 21.06
C LYS A 358 -9.09 -10.82 22.00
N GLY A 359 -8.96 -10.46 23.25
CA GLY A 359 -9.95 -10.72 24.30
C GLY A 359 -9.70 -12.03 25.09
N ASP A 360 -8.83 -12.92 24.65
CA ASP A 360 -8.48 -14.11 25.42
C ASP A 360 -7.92 -13.74 26.78
N THR A 361 -8.34 -14.47 27.81
CA THR A 361 -7.81 -14.33 29.16
C THR A 361 -6.57 -15.20 29.29
N VAL A 362 -5.49 -14.59 29.75
CA VAL A 362 -4.18 -15.24 29.90
C VAL A 362 -3.65 -15.05 31.31
N ARG A 363 -2.87 -16.01 31.78
CA ARG A 363 -2.05 -15.91 32.97
C ARG A 363 -0.60 -15.81 32.55
N PHE A 364 0.11 -14.85 33.08
CA PHE A 364 1.51 -14.62 32.71
C PHE A 364 2.31 -13.99 33.83
N GLY A 365 3.61 -14.21 33.80
CA GLY A 365 4.55 -13.50 34.64
C GLY A 365 4.93 -12.16 33.99
N ILE A 366 5.28 -11.17 34.79
CA ILE A 366 5.78 -9.88 34.31
C ILE A 366 7.23 -9.74 34.71
N VAL A 367 8.08 -9.50 33.71
CA VAL A 367 9.47 -9.07 33.96
C VAL A 367 9.55 -7.61 33.57
N LYS A 368 10.06 -6.80 34.49
CA LYS A 368 10.29 -5.38 34.24
C LYS A 368 11.61 -5.23 33.52
N ASP A 369 11.57 -4.97 32.23
CA ASP A 369 12.69 -4.29 31.59
C ASP A 369 12.67 -2.82 32.02
N ALA A 370 13.84 -2.16 32.02
CA ALA A 370 13.98 -0.79 32.53
C ALA A 370 13.00 0.22 31.89
N MET A 371 12.36 -0.15 30.77
CA MET A 371 11.47 0.72 30.00
C MET A 371 10.08 0.18 29.72
N SER A 372 9.84 -1.13 29.76
CA SER A 372 8.50 -1.69 29.46
C SER A 372 8.30 -3.04 30.13
N PRO A 373 7.11 -3.33 30.68
CA PRO A 373 6.80 -4.65 31.19
C PRO A 373 6.69 -5.65 30.04
N ILE A 374 7.32 -6.82 30.19
CA ILE A 374 7.29 -7.92 29.21
C ILE A 374 6.62 -9.13 29.84
N ALA A 375 5.72 -9.76 29.11
CA ALA A 375 5.07 -10.99 29.52
C ALA A 375 5.98 -12.19 29.31
N VAL A 376 6.05 -13.06 30.31
CA VAL A 376 6.79 -14.33 30.28
C VAL A 376 5.88 -15.48 30.70
N GLN A 377 6.11 -16.68 30.20
CA GLN A 377 5.37 -17.90 30.57
C GLN A 377 3.84 -17.70 30.46
N VAL A 378 3.39 -17.23 29.29
CA VAL A 378 1.99 -16.93 29.03
C VAL A 378 1.20 -18.24 28.81
N GLU A 379 0.15 -18.41 29.58
CA GLU A 379 -0.79 -19.52 29.52
C GLU A 379 -2.19 -19.00 29.25
N LYS A 380 -2.85 -19.56 28.22
CA LYS A 380 -4.26 -19.23 27.95
C LYS A 380 -5.17 -19.92 28.96
N ILE A 381 -5.90 -19.14 29.75
CA ILE A 381 -6.80 -19.64 30.78
C ILE A 381 -8.30 -19.48 30.46
N GLY A 382 -8.62 -18.73 29.41
CA GLY A 382 -9.99 -18.53 28.95
C GLY A 382 -10.08 -17.92 27.56
N GLU A 383 -11.13 -18.25 26.85
CA GLU A 383 -11.45 -17.57 25.58
C GLU A 383 -12.11 -16.24 25.89
N GLY A 384 -11.59 -15.18 25.29
CA GLY A 384 -12.15 -13.85 25.41
C GLY A 384 -13.53 -13.80 24.77
N GLU A 385 -14.51 -13.27 25.49
CA GLU A 385 -15.65 -12.68 24.82
C GLU A 385 -15.11 -11.45 24.09
N SER A 386 -15.13 -11.45 22.74
CA SER A 386 -14.88 -10.24 21.99
C SER A 386 -15.86 -9.17 22.49
N SER A 387 -15.36 -8.04 22.96
CA SER A 387 -16.20 -6.95 23.44
C SER A 387 -17.17 -6.42 22.38
N ASP A 388 -16.95 -6.80 21.14
CA ASP A 388 -17.72 -6.38 19.98
C ASP A 388 -18.75 -7.43 19.53
N ALA A 389 -18.84 -8.56 20.22
CA ALA A 389 -19.82 -9.60 19.89
C ALA A 389 -21.22 -9.23 20.45
N VAL A 390 -22.17 -9.04 19.53
CA VAL A 390 -23.55 -8.67 19.87
C VAL A 390 -24.41 -9.93 20.02
N PRO A 391 -25.18 -10.07 21.09
CA PRO A 391 -26.10 -11.19 21.22
C PRO A 391 -27.27 -11.07 20.23
N GLY A 392 -27.67 -12.20 19.65
CA GLY A 392 -28.75 -12.26 18.68
C GLY A 392 -29.32 -13.66 18.54
N GLN A 393 -30.31 -13.80 17.67
CA GLN A 393 -30.96 -15.07 17.35
C GLN A 393 -30.97 -15.27 15.83
N ILE A 394 -30.73 -16.51 15.40
CA ILE A 394 -30.90 -16.90 14.00
C ILE A 394 -32.40 -16.87 13.66
N ILE A 395 -32.82 -15.99 12.76
CA ILE A 395 -34.23 -15.85 12.34
C ILE A 395 -34.57 -16.71 11.12
N LYS A 396 -33.66 -16.84 10.19
CA LYS A 396 -33.80 -17.69 9.01
C LYS A 396 -32.45 -18.05 8.39
N TYR A 397 -32.43 -19.16 7.65
CA TYR A 397 -31.27 -19.57 6.87
C TYR A 397 -31.68 -20.40 5.64
N ASP A 398 -30.80 -20.41 4.63
CA ASP A 398 -30.96 -21.18 3.40
C ASP A 398 -29.75 -22.13 3.28
N ILE A 399 -30.02 -23.43 3.36
CA ILE A 399 -29.00 -24.48 3.36
C ILE A 399 -28.34 -24.59 1.97
N GLU A 400 -29.12 -24.40 0.88
CA GLU A 400 -28.59 -24.52 -0.48
C GLU A 400 -27.66 -23.37 -0.82
N LYS A 401 -28.03 -22.15 -0.42
CA LYS A 401 -27.24 -20.95 -0.64
C LYS A 401 -26.16 -20.71 0.42
N LYS A 402 -26.17 -21.51 1.50
CA LYS A 402 -25.24 -21.41 2.65
C LYS A 402 -25.17 -20.02 3.27
N VAL A 403 -26.31 -19.39 3.40
CA VAL A 403 -26.45 -18.04 4.00
C VAL A 403 -27.64 -18.00 4.97
N GLY A 404 -27.66 -16.98 5.83
CA GLY A 404 -28.79 -16.77 6.74
C GLY A 404 -28.82 -15.37 7.29
N MET A 405 -29.75 -15.15 8.22
CA MET A 405 -29.97 -13.86 8.86
C MET A 405 -30.13 -14.02 10.36
N ILE A 406 -29.49 -13.14 11.11
CA ILE A 406 -29.55 -13.05 12.56
C ILE A 406 -30.20 -11.72 12.92
N LYS A 407 -31.11 -11.76 13.87
CA LYS A 407 -31.66 -10.56 14.52
C LYS A 407 -30.99 -10.38 15.88
N THR A 408 -30.30 -9.28 16.05
CA THR A 408 -29.61 -8.91 17.28
C THR A 408 -30.61 -8.41 18.34
N HIS A 409 -30.22 -8.44 19.59
CA HIS A 409 -31.10 -7.97 20.69
C HIS A 409 -31.36 -6.45 20.64
N ASP A 410 -30.49 -5.68 19.98
CA ASP A 410 -30.67 -4.25 19.70
C ASP A 410 -31.49 -3.97 18.42
N GLY A 411 -32.04 -5.03 17.80
CA GLY A 411 -32.99 -4.95 16.68
C GLY A 411 -32.40 -4.93 15.28
N ARG A 412 -31.09 -4.99 15.14
CA ARG A 412 -30.43 -5.03 13.81
C ARG A 412 -30.59 -6.40 13.14
N GLU A 413 -30.70 -6.41 11.83
CA GLU A 413 -30.68 -7.63 11.02
C GLU A 413 -29.34 -7.77 10.32
N ILE A 414 -28.63 -8.87 10.59
CA ILE A 414 -27.27 -9.11 10.14
C ILE A 414 -27.22 -10.36 9.27
N PHE A 415 -26.68 -10.25 8.07
CA PHE A 415 -26.43 -11.38 7.19
C PHE A 415 -25.22 -12.19 7.64
N PHE A 416 -25.30 -13.52 7.53
CA PHE A 416 -24.16 -14.41 7.74
C PHE A 416 -24.04 -15.43 6.62
N ALA A 417 -22.81 -15.83 6.31
CA ALA A 417 -22.50 -17.01 5.52
C ALA A 417 -22.22 -18.20 6.44
N PHE A 418 -22.43 -19.43 5.99
CA PHE A 418 -22.15 -20.62 6.82
C PHE A 418 -20.66 -20.73 7.18
N SER A 419 -19.77 -20.17 6.37
CA SER A 419 -18.34 -20.05 6.67
C SER A 419 -18.01 -19.18 7.89
N SER A 420 -18.93 -18.33 8.34
CA SER A 420 -18.78 -17.54 9.56
C SER A 420 -19.27 -18.24 10.82
N LEU A 421 -19.91 -19.40 10.70
CA LEU A 421 -20.38 -20.21 11.81
C LEU A 421 -19.22 -21.05 12.39
N THR A 422 -19.18 -21.16 13.71
CA THR A 422 -18.33 -22.20 14.36
C THR A 422 -18.90 -23.58 14.08
N GLU A 423 -18.09 -24.65 14.13
CA GLU A 423 -18.54 -26.03 13.91
C GLU A 423 -19.69 -26.37 14.85
N GLU A 424 -19.59 -26.04 16.15
CA GLU A 424 -20.63 -26.24 17.15
C GLU A 424 -21.93 -25.53 16.77
N THR A 425 -21.87 -24.30 16.22
CA THR A 425 -23.04 -23.54 15.77
C THR A 425 -23.64 -24.14 14.51
N LEU A 426 -22.82 -24.62 13.58
CA LEU A 426 -23.25 -25.24 12.34
C LEU A 426 -23.99 -26.57 12.60
N GLU A 427 -23.48 -27.41 13.51
CA GLU A 427 -24.11 -28.68 13.92
C GLU A 427 -25.45 -28.48 14.61
N ASN A 428 -25.61 -27.38 15.35
CA ASN A 428 -26.84 -27.05 16.08
C ASN A 428 -27.71 -26.00 15.39
N LEU A 429 -27.50 -25.78 14.09
CA LEU A 429 -28.17 -24.72 13.32
C LEU A 429 -29.68 -24.96 13.26
N LYS A 430 -30.42 -24.05 13.87
CA LYS A 430 -31.90 -24.02 13.87
C LYS A 430 -32.40 -22.58 14.03
N PRO A 431 -33.65 -22.29 13.59
CA PRO A 431 -34.29 -21.02 13.93
C PRO A 431 -34.34 -20.82 15.47
N GLU A 432 -34.28 -19.57 15.89
CA GLU A 432 -34.29 -19.14 17.30
C GLU A 432 -33.07 -19.60 18.12
N LEU A 433 -31.99 -20.06 17.45
CA LEU A 433 -30.72 -20.36 18.13
C LEU A 433 -30.11 -19.08 18.67
N ASP A 434 -29.87 -19.02 19.99
CA ASP A 434 -29.17 -17.89 20.63
C ASP A 434 -27.68 -17.93 20.23
N VAL A 435 -27.19 -16.84 19.66
CA VAL A 435 -25.80 -16.71 19.16
C VAL A 435 -25.16 -15.39 19.63
N LEU A 436 -23.83 -15.40 19.65
CA LEU A 436 -23.01 -14.21 19.74
C LEU A 436 -22.42 -13.94 18.37
N VAL A 437 -22.54 -12.72 17.88
CA VAL A 437 -22.20 -12.31 16.52
C VAL A 437 -21.15 -11.22 16.53
N GLU A 438 -20.03 -11.49 15.93
CA GLU A 438 -19.03 -10.47 15.59
C GLU A 438 -19.37 -9.92 14.20
N THR A 439 -19.44 -8.61 14.06
CA THR A 439 -19.89 -7.97 12.82
C THR A 439 -18.80 -7.12 12.18
N ARG A 440 -18.94 -6.94 10.87
CA ARG A 440 -18.16 -5.99 10.10
C ARG A 440 -19.10 -5.20 9.20
N VAL A 441 -18.90 -3.89 9.15
CA VAL A 441 -19.61 -3.04 8.20
C VAL A 441 -18.93 -3.19 6.83
N ILE A 442 -19.73 -3.58 5.83
CA ILE A 442 -19.29 -3.61 4.42
C ILE A 442 -20.04 -2.50 3.71
N THR A 443 -19.31 -1.59 3.10
CA THR A 443 -19.89 -0.56 2.23
C THR A 443 -20.21 -1.19 0.88
N GLY A 444 -21.50 -1.24 0.52
CA GLY A 444 -21.95 -1.72 -0.79
C GLY A 444 -21.64 -0.74 -1.92
N LEU A 445 -21.81 -1.20 -3.17
CA LEU A 445 -21.65 -0.37 -4.39
C LEU A 445 -22.68 0.77 -4.51
N SER A 446 -23.73 0.78 -3.68
CA SER A 446 -24.76 1.81 -3.57
C SER A 446 -24.80 2.31 -2.15
N ASP A 447 -24.02 3.26 -1.74
CA ASP A 447 -23.95 3.99 -0.45
C ASP A 447 -24.66 3.37 0.79
N ASP A 448 -25.19 2.16 0.68
CA ASP A 448 -25.81 1.38 1.74
C ASP A 448 -24.76 0.58 2.49
N ASN A 449 -24.58 0.90 3.76
CA ASN A 449 -23.74 0.13 4.66
C ASN A 449 -24.48 -1.13 5.14
N PHE A 450 -23.96 -2.31 4.79
CA PHE A 450 -24.48 -3.58 5.29
C PHE A 450 -23.57 -4.13 6.37
N GLU A 451 -24.17 -4.57 7.48
CA GLU A 451 -23.44 -5.34 8.49
C GLU A 451 -23.45 -6.82 8.09
N GLN A 452 -22.26 -7.41 8.01
CA GLN A 452 -22.08 -8.84 7.77
C GLN A 452 -21.42 -9.49 8.99
N ALA A 453 -21.93 -10.66 9.39
CA ALA A 453 -21.32 -11.44 10.44
C ALA A 453 -19.97 -12.01 9.96
N THR A 454 -18.92 -11.75 10.71
CA THR A 454 -17.58 -12.32 10.50
C THR A 454 -17.40 -13.60 11.29
N ARG A 455 -18.05 -13.71 12.46
CA ARG A 455 -18.05 -14.90 13.30
C ARG A 455 -19.35 -15.03 14.05
N VAL A 456 -19.91 -16.25 14.08
CA VAL A 456 -21.15 -16.57 14.79
C VAL A 456 -20.91 -17.81 15.64
N ARG A 457 -21.14 -17.71 16.95
CA ARG A 457 -20.98 -18.81 17.90
C ARG A 457 -22.20 -18.94 18.81
N MET A 458 -22.49 -20.16 19.26
CA MET A 458 -23.57 -20.40 20.20
C MET A 458 -23.31 -19.66 21.51
N ARG A 459 -24.38 -19.03 22.07
CA ARG A 459 -24.35 -18.44 23.39
C ARG A 459 -24.58 -19.51 24.44
N LYS A 460 -23.55 -19.85 25.24
CA LYS A 460 -23.69 -20.76 26.37
C LYS A 460 -24.51 -20.06 27.45
N ARG A 461 -25.72 -20.59 27.78
CA ARG A 461 -26.46 -20.12 28.93
C ARG A 461 -25.64 -20.44 30.18
N LYS A 462 -25.27 -19.43 30.98
CA LYS A 462 -24.77 -19.67 32.34
C LYS A 462 -25.90 -20.40 33.09
N LEU A 463 -25.67 -21.64 33.51
CA LEU A 463 -26.53 -22.32 34.45
C LEU A 463 -26.62 -21.43 35.71
N PRO A 464 -27.82 -21.20 36.26
CA PRO A 464 -27.94 -20.44 37.50
C PRO A 464 -27.09 -21.16 38.57
N ILE A 465 -26.19 -20.41 39.19
CA ILE A 465 -25.42 -20.89 40.36
C ILE A 465 -26.45 -21.36 41.38
N PRO A 466 -26.44 -22.65 41.83
CA PRO A 466 -27.35 -23.08 42.89
C PRO A 466 -27.08 -22.23 44.11
N ALA A 467 -28.16 -21.67 44.69
CA ALA A 467 -28.09 -20.88 45.90
C ALA A 467 -27.34 -21.66 47.00
N PRO A 468 -26.49 -21.05 47.81
CA PRO A 468 -25.81 -21.74 48.89
C PRO A 468 -26.86 -22.33 49.85
N ALA A 469 -26.72 -23.63 50.12
CA ALA A 469 -27.58 -24.33 51.05
C ALA A 469 -27.57 -23.61 52.42
N SER A 470 -28.74 -23.24 52.92
CA SER A 470 -28.89 -22.66 54.22
C SER A 470 -28.35 -23.63 55.29
N PRO A 471 -27.56 -23.18 56.28
CA PRO A 471 -27.14 -24.06 57.35
C PRO A 471 -28.36 -24.51 58.13
N SER A 472 -28.60 -25.81 58.17
CA SER A 472 -29.58 -26.44 59.01
C SER A 472 -29.27 -26.19 60.48
N ALA A 473 -30.27 -25.72 61.23
CA ALA A 473 -30.27 -25.52 62.66
C ALA A 473 -29.99 -26.82 63.43
#